data_83b46d11d4abf187caa1758a31015b64
#
_entry.id   83b46d11d4abf187caa1758a31015b64
#
_cell.length_a   1.000
_cell.length_b   1.000
_cell.length_c   1.000
_cell.angle_alpha   90.00
_cell.angle_beta   90.00
_cell.angle_gamma   90.00
#
_symmetry.space_group_name_H-M   'P 1'
#
loop_
_entity.id
_entity.type
_entity.pdbx_description
1 polymer ?
#
loop_
_entity_poly.entity_id
_entity_poly.type
_entity_poly.pdbx_seq_one_letter_code
_entity_poly.pdbx_strand_id
1 'polypeptide(L)'
;MDINHLTLLTDLYELTMMQGYFKTGNDETVVFDVFYRDNPSGSGYAITCGLDQVIDYIKNLSFSYDDIDYLRNQGIFDEDFLEYLAGYHFTGDIYAIAEGTVVFPREPLLKVKAPIMEAQLVETALLNIINHQSLIATKASRVVYAAGGSGVMEFGLRRAQGPDAGTYGARAAVIGGCDGTSNVLAGKCFDIPILGTHAHSWIMSFDDEYHAFRAYADLYPDSCTFLVDTYDTLRSGVPNAIRVFEELRAEGHMPKHYGIRLDSGDLAYLTKKARIMLDEAGFPDAVIAASGDLDENLITSLKSQGAPITSWGVGTKLITSADCPAFGGVYKLAASKPKGADEFTAKIKISENPAKITNPGNKTIYRIYGKEDGKIRGDLICLVGEHYDESDDLTIFDPQATWKKSTLAGGTYTMRELLVPIFIKGQCVYKSPSVMDIRSYCKDELNTLWDESRRLVNPQEVYVDLSMPLYKLKNELLDANHKK
;
A
#
# COMPACT_ATOMS: atom_id res chain seq x y z
N MET A 1 12.91 -16.20 -14.48
CA MET A 1 13.49 -15.30 -13.46
C MET A 1 13.04 -15.87 -12.14
N ASP A 2 13.96 -16.18 -11.27
CA ASP A 2 13.61 -16.61 -9.90
C ASP A 2 13.21 -15.37 -9.11
N ILE A 3 11.91 -15.20 -8.86
CA ILE A 3 11.37 -14.04 -8.13
C ILE A 3 11.80 -13.99 -6.65
N ASN A 4 12.44 -15.05 -6.17
CA ASN A 4 12.95 -15.12 -4.81
C ASN A 4 14.41 -14.65 -4.71
N HIS A 5 15.12 -14.47 -5.84
CA HIS A 5 16.51 -14.01 -5.89
C HIS A 5 16.58 -12.61 -6.51
N LEU A 6 16.40 -11.58 -5.68
CA LEU A 6 16.33 -10.19 -6.09
C LEU A 6 17.61 -9.40 -5.79
N THR A 7 18.74 -10.06 -5.58
CA THR A 7 20.02 -9.41 -5.18
C THR A 7 20.47 -8.36 -6.20
N LEU A 8 20.28 -8.63 -7.51
CA LEU A 8 20.59 -7.68 -8.57
C LEU A 8 19.43 -6.70 -8.90
N LEU A 9 18.35 -6.66 -8.10
CA LEU A 9 17.33 -5.62 -8.21
C LEU A 9 17.84 -4.33 -7.56
N THR A 10 18.84 -3.73 -8.20
CA THR A 10 19.54 -2.53 -7.76
C THR A 10 19.92 -1.67 -8.96
N ASP A 11 20.04 -0.38 -8.78
CA ASP A 11 20.56 0.50 -9.83
C ASP A 11 22.09 0.43 -9.88
N LEU A 12 22.68 0.57 -11.06
CA LEU A 12 24.13 0.47 -11.25
C LEU A 12 24.92 1.41 -10.34
N TYR A 13 24.41 2.62 -10.07
CA TYR A 13 25.12 3.58 -9.21
C TYR A 13 25.32 3.07 -7.78
N GLU A 14 24.44 2.21 -7.27
CA GLU A 14 24.56 1.63 -5.94
C GLU A 14 25.81 0.75 -5.84
N LEU A 15 26.02 -0.13 -6.82
CA LEU A 15 27.21 -0.99 -6.89
C LEU A 15 28.48 -0.19 -7.15
N THR A 16 28.46 0.82 -8.04
CA THR A 16 29.63 1.66 -8.31
C THR A 16 30.02 2.52 -7.11
N MET A 17 29.02 3.04 -6.35
CA MET A 17 29.28 3.74 -5.08
C MET A 17 29.81 2.78 -4.02
N MET A 18 29.28 1.55 -3.93
CA MET A 18 29.81 0.54 -3.00
C MET A 18 31.28 0.25 -3.29
N GLN A 19 31.65 0.05 -4.56
CA GLN A 19 33.07 -0.10 -4.93
C GLN A 19 33.88 1.13 -4.53
N GLY A 20 33.35 2.33 -4.72
CA GLY A 20 33.97 3.57 -4.28
C GLY A 20 34.21 3.60 -2.77
N TYR A 21 33.23 3.25 -1.96
CA TYR A 21 33.37 3.14 -0.50
C TYR A 21 34.39 2.08 -0.11
N PHE A 22 34.34 0.91 -0.75
CA PHE A 22 35.28 -0.19 -0.53
C PHE A 22 36.73 0.26 -0.79
N LYS A 23 37.01 0.89 -1.94
CA LYS A 23 38.33 1.35 -2.32
C LYS A 23 38.88 2.50 -1.47
N THR A 24 37.99 3.37 -0.98
CA THR A 24 38.39 4.49 -0.10
C THR A 24 38.42 4.12 1.37
N GLY A 25 38.08 2.88 1.72
CA GLY A 25 38.04 2.41 3.12
C GLY A 25 36.97 3.10 3.95
N ASN A 26 35.88 3.56 3.33
CA ASN A 26 34.75 4.16 4.05
C ASN A 26 33.91 3.05 4.69
N ASP A 27 34.04 2.89 6.00
CA ASP A 27 33.33 1.89 6.82
C ASP A 27 32.38 2.53 7.86
N GLU A 28 31.92 3.76 7.59
CA GLU A 28 30.97 4.46 8.46
C GLU A 28 29.68 3.67 8.65
N THR A 29 29.13 3.70 9.85
CA THR A 29 27.71 3.33 10.07
C THR A 29 26.84 4.53 9.72
N VAL A 30 25.83 4.31 8.91
CA VAL A 30 24.94 5.37 8.42
C VAL A 30 23.48 5.10 8.79
N VAL A 31 22.69 6.18 8.75
CA VAL A 31 21.22 6.11 8.88
C VAL A 31 20.61 6.69 7.63
N PHE A 32 19.78 5.88 6.95
CA PHE A 32 18.93 6.30 5.84
C PHE A 32 17.46 6.18 6.23
N ASP A 33 16.64 7.07 5.69
CA ASP A 33 15.19 7.01 5.83
C ASP A 33 14.50 6.85 4.48
N VAL A 34 13.53 5.93 4.40
CA VAL A 34 12.52 5.89 3.36
C VAL A 34 11.36 6.80 3.78
N PHE A 35 10.96 7.73 2.94
CA PHE A 35 9.77 8.57 3.14
C PHE A 35 9.22 9.03 1.79
N TYR A 36 7.99 9.55 1.78
CA TYR A 36 7.38 10.14 0.58
C TYR A 36 7.01 11.61 0.84
N ARG A 37 6.71 12.38 -0.22
CA ARG A 37 6.54 13.84 -0.09
C ARG A 37 5.10 14.29 -0.16
N ASP A 38 4.31 13.65 -1.00
CA ASP A 38 2.94 14.07 -1.31
C ASP A 38 2.04 12.84 -1.31
N ASN A 39 0.85 12.96 -0.75
CA ASN A 39 -0.13 11.87 -0.77
C ASN A 39 -0.58 11.55 -2.20
N PRO A 40 -0.68 10.26 -2.59
CA PRO A 40 -1.13 9.88 -3.92
C PRO A 40 -2.60 10.25 -4.13
N SER A 41 -2.98 10.51 -5.39
CA SER A 41 -4.37 10.75 -5.80
C SER A 41 -5.08 11.89 -5.05
N GLY A 42 -4.34 12.86 -4.48
CA GLY A 42 -4.91 13.91 -3.63
C GLY A 42 -5.59 13.40 -2.35
N SER A 43 -5.18 12.23 -1.86
CA SER A 43 -5.65 11.66 -0.61
C SER A 43 -5.19 12.48 0.61
N GLY A 44 -5.89 12.41 1.72
CA GLY A 44 -5.44 12.96 3.00
C GLY A 44 -4.41 12.09 3.73
N TYR A 45 -4.15 10.88 3.22
CA TYR A 45 -3.27 9.88 3.83
C TYR A 45 -2.74 8.90 2.78
N ALA A 46 -1.75 8.08 3.18
CA ALA A 46 -1.40 6.84 2.48
C ALA A 46 -1.46 5.65 3.46
N ILE A 47 -1.37 4.43 2.92
CA ILE A 47 -1.25 3.19 3.70
C ILE A 47 0.10 2.59 3.40
N THR A 48 0.94 2.38 4.41
CA THR A 48 2.21 1.70 4.21
C THR A 48 1.98 0.20 3.98
N CYS A 49 2.66 -0.35 2.96
CA CYS A 49 2.55 -1.74 2.56
C CYS A 49 3.84 -2.21 1.88
N GLY A 50 4.13 -3.52 1.88
CA GLY A 50 5.29 -4.12 1.25
C GLY A 50 6.39 -4.57 2.22
N LEU A 51 6.23 -4.38 3.53
CA LEU A 51 7.23 -4.76 4.52
C LEU A 51 7.54 -6.26 4.53
N ASP A 52 6.54 -7.10 4.33
CA ASP A 52 6.74 -8.56 4.27
C ASP A 52 7.67 -8.96 3.12
N GLN A 53 7.48 -8.38 1.94
CA GLN A 53 8.39 -8.59 0.79
C GLN A 53 9.79 -8.00 1.05
N VAL A 54 9.89 -6.87 1.75
CA VAL A 54 11.19 -6.31 2.18
C VAL A 54 11.91 -7.27 3.11
N ILE A 55 11.20 -7.88 4.06
CA ILE A 55 11.78 -8.86 4.98
C ILE A 55 12.33 -10.06 4.21
N ASP A 56 11.56 -10.58 3.24
CA ASP A 56 12.00 -11.69 2.41
C ASP A 56 13.20 -11.30 1.54
N TYR A 57 13.19 -10.11 0.95
CA TYR A 57 14.34 -9.58 0.19
C TYR A 57 15.62 -9.54 1.04
N ILE A 58 15.57 -8.93 2.23
CA ILE A 58 16.75 -8.80 3.10
C ILE A 58 17.25 -10.17 3.60
N LYS A 59 16.35 -11.10 3.93
CA LYS A 59 16.73 -12.46 4.35
C LYS A 59 17.47 -13.24 3.25
N ASN A 60 17.11 -13.01 1.99
CA ASN A 60 17.67 -13.72 0.84
C ASN A 60 18.77 -12.93 0.12
N LEU A 61 19.14 -11.74 0.62
CA LEU A 61 20.10 -10.85 0.01
C LEU A 61 21.53 -11.42 0.11
N SER A 62 21.96 -12.05 -0.97
CA SER A 62 23.31 -12.64 -1.13
C SER A 62 23.64 -12.75 -2.60
N PHE A 63 24.90 -12.54 -2.97
CA PHE A 63 25.35 -12.68 -4.36
C PHE A 63 25.69 -14.14 -4.66
N SER A 64 25.00 -14.72 -5.63
CA SER A 64 25.31 -16.04 -6.14
C SER A 64 26.58 -16.03 -7.00
N TYR A 65 27.10 -17.21 -7.30
CA TYR A 65 28.22 -17.33 -8.24
C TYR A 65 27.89 -16.72 -9.62
N ASP A 66 26.67 -16.96 -10.11
CA ASP A 66 26.20 -16.43 -11.39
C ASP A 66 26.08 -14.89 -11.39
N ASP A 67 25.67 -14.29 -10.26
CA ASP A 67 25.62 -12.83 -10.10
C ASP A 67 27.03 -12.23 -10.17
N ILE A 68 27.99 -12.84 -9.45
CA ILE A 68 29.38 -12.38 -9.44
C ILE A 68 30.02 -12.53 -10.83
N ASP A 69 29.79 -13.65 -11.51
CA ASP A 69 30.30 -13.85 -12.87
C ASP A 69 29.69 -12.88 -13.88
N TYR A 70 28.38 -12.60 -13.76
CA TYR A 70 27.72 -11.56 -14.54
C TYR A 70 28.35 -10.18 -14.32
N LEU A 71 28.56 -9.77 -13.05
CA LEU A 71 29.18 -8.48 -12.72
C LEU A 71 30.63 -8.40 -13.21
N ARG A 72 31.42 -9.49 -13.11
CA ARG A 72 32.77 -9.59 -13.64
C ARG A 72 32.82 -9.35 -15.14
N ASN A 73 31.88 -9.93 -15.88
CA ASN A 73 31.79 -9.80 -17.33
C ASN A 73 31.40 -8.39 -17.80
N GLN A 74 30.88 -7.52 -16.91
CA GLN A 74 30.67 -6.11 -17.24
C GLN A 74 31.99 -5.31 -17.35
N GLY A 75 33.09 -5.78 -16.73
CA GLY A 75 34.41 -5.17 -16.80
C GLY A 75 34.53 -3.81 -16.11
N ILE A 76 33.62 -3.47 -15.19
CA ILE A 76 33.61 -2.18 -14.46
C ILE A 76 33.88 -2.35 -12.96
N PHE A 77 33.95 -3.58 -12.48
CA PHE A 77 34.22 -3.90 -11.07
C PHE A 77 35.55 -4.62 -10.93
N ASP A 78 36.32 -4.22 -9.88
CA ASP A 78 37.58 -4.85 -9.55
C ASP A 78 37.38 -6.20 -8.85
N GLU A 79 38.32 -7.13 -9.02
CA GLU A 79 38.18 -8.49 -8.50
C GLU A 79 38.08 -8.56 -6.98
N ASP A 80 38.86 -7.74 -6.25
CA ASP A 80 38.78 -7.67 -4.78
C ASP A 80 37.42 -7.17 -4.26
N PHE A 81 36.73 -6.30 -5.01
CA PHE A 81 35.38 -5.90 -4.70
C PHE A 81 34.36 -7.02 -5.02
N LEU A 82 34.54 -7.75 -6.11
CA LEU A 82 33.72 -8.91 -6.44
C LEU A 82 33.88 -10.04 -5.40
N GLU A 83 35.09 -10.27 -4.90
CA GLU A 83 35.33 -11.19 -3.78
C GLU A 83 34.61 -10.75 -2.50
N TYR A 84 34.60 -9.43 -2.22
CA TYR A 84 33.81 -8.87 -1.11
C TYR A 84 32.31 -9.14 -1.29
N LEU A 85 31.77 -8.90 -2.48
CA LEU A 85 30.34 -9.16 -2.79
C LEU A 85 29.98 -10.65 -2.64
N ALA A 86 30.86 -11.57 -3.03
CA ALA A 86 30.64 -13.01 -2.88
C ALA A 86 30.44 -13.46 -1.42
N GLY A 87 31.00 -12.71 -0.46
CA GLY A 87 30.83 -12.94 0.99
C GLY A 87 29.77 -12.06 1.63
N TYR A 88 29.01 -11.30 0.83
CA TYR A 88 28.09 -10.29 1.35
C TYR A 88 26.89 -10.90 2.08
N HIS A 89 26.54 -10.30 3.20
CA HIS A 89 25.29 -10.50 3.91
C HIS A 89 24.94 -9.21 4.68
N PHE A 90 23.67 -8.94 4.84
CA PHE A 90 23.21 -7.76 5.57
C PHE A 90 23.40 -7.93 7.07
N THR A 91 24.06 -6.95 7.73
CA THR A 91 24.38 -6.98 9.17
C THR A 91 23.76 -5.83 9.96
N GLY A 92 23.07 -4.93 9.27
CA GLY A 92 22.50 -3.71 9.85
C GLY A 92 21.21 -3.92 10.66
N ASP A 93 20.70 -2.80 11.16
CA ASP A 93 19.39 -2.69 11.80
C ASP A 93 18.40 -2.08 10.81
N ILE A 94 17.16 -2.58 10.79
CA ILE A 94 16.04 -2.00 10.06
C ILE A 94 14.88 -1.78 11.04
N TYR A 95 14.32 -0.58 11.01
CA TYR A 95 13.09 -0.23 11.70
C TYR A 95 12.06 0.20 10.66
N ALA A 96 10.81 -0.16 10.82
CA ALA A 96 9.76 0.22 9.88
C ALA A 96 8.42 0.46 10.59
N ILE A 97 7.57 1.22 9.93
CA ILE A 97 6.15 1.30 10.30
C ILE A 97 5.47 0.02 9.83
N ALA A 98 4.66 -0.60 10.69
CA ALA A 98 3.95 -1.83 10.37
C ALA A 98 3.00 -1.65 9.18
N GLU A 99 2.86 -2.72 8.35
CA GLU A 99 1.93 -2.69 7.20
C GLU A 99 0.49 -2.44 7.64
N GLY A 100 -0.25 -1.76 6.80
CA GLY A 100 -1.63 -1.37 7.08
C GLY A 100 -1.76 -0.10 7.92
N THR A 101 -0.66 0.46 8.43
CA THR A 101 -0.69 1.73 9.15
C THR A 101 -0.99 2.87 8.17
N VAL A 102 -1.89 3.76 8.56
CA VAL A 102 -2.09 5.05 7.89
C VAL A 102 -0.87 5.91 8.13
N VAL A 103 -0.35 6.55 7.08
CA VAL A 103 0.86 7.39 7.13
C VAL A 103 0.68 8.69 6.37
N PHE A 104 1.53 9.68 6.67
CA PHE A 104 1.46 11.00 6.09
C PHE A 104 2.80 11.41 5.45
N PRO A 105 2.83 12.43 4.56
CA PRO A 105 4.05 12.87 3.91
C PRO A 105 5.17 13.23 4.90
N ARG A 106 6.42 12.87 4.53
CA ARG A 106 7.67 13.15 5.27
C ARG A 106 7.94 12.30 6.51
N GLU A 107 7.04 11.40 6.87
CA GLU A 107 7.28 10.40 7.91
C GLU A 107 8.34 9.39 7.47
N PRO A 108 9.27 9.00 8.33
CA PRO A 108 10.17 7.89 8.06
C PRO A 108 9.39 6.58 8.08
N LEU A 109 9.02 6.05 6.90
CA LEU A 109 8.29 4.77 6.76
C LEU A 109 9.16 3.58 7.13
N LEU A 110 10.45 3.69 6.80
CA LEU A 110 11.47 2.69 7.09
C LEU A 110 12.81 3.39 7.30
N LYS A 111 13.56 2.93 8.28
CA LYS A 111 14.89 3.40 8.62
C LYS A 111 15.88 2.25 8.54
N VAL A 112 16.97 2.45 7.78
CA VAL A 112 18.11 1.53 7.71
C VAL A 112 19.27 2.15 8.47
N LYS A 113 19.81 1.42 9.45
CA LYS A 113 21.02 1.77 10.18
C LYS A 113 22.04 0.66 10.00
N ALA A 114 23.03 0.87 9.13
CA ALA A 114 23.96 -0.18 8.71
C ALA A 114 25.31 0.40 8.27
N PRO A 115 26.33 -0.43 8.03
CA PRO A 115 27.51 -0.03 7.28
C PRO A 115 27.11 0.61 5.95
N ILE A 116 27.82 1.66 5.51
CA ILE A 116 27.41 2.49 4.37
C ILE A 116 27.20 1.69 3.07
N MET A 117 28.02 0.69 2.81
CA MET A 117 27.88 -0.17 1.64
C MET A 117 26.58 -1.00 1.67
N GLU A 118 26.23 -1.55 2.84
CA GLU A 118 25.00 -2.32 3.02
C GLU A 118 23.77 -1.42 2.91
N ALA A 119 23.80 -0.25 3.54
CA ALA A 119 22.69 0.70 3.48
C ALA A 119 22.47 1.25 2.06
N GLN A 120 23.55 1.37 1.27
CA GLN A 120 23.43 1.85 -0.12
C GLN A 120 22.82 0.80 -1.04
N LEU A 121 23.22 -0.46 -0.94
CA LEU A 121 22.76 -1.53 -1.81
C LEU A 121 21.24 -1.74 -1.82
N VAL A 122 20.60 -1.53 -0.68
CA VAL A 122 19.17 -1.85 -0.51
C VAL A 122 18.21 -0.76 -1.00
N GLU A 123 18.70 0.42 -1.39
CA GLU A 123 17.88 1.60 -1.75
C GLU A 123 16.80 1.26 -2.78
N THR A 124 17.19 0.80 -3.96
CA THR A 124 16.27 0.59 -5.09
C THR A 124 15.23 -0.47 -4.79
N ALA A 125 15.63 -1.61 -4.22
CA ALA A 125 14.70 -2.69 -3.91
C ALA A 125 13.67 -2.26 -2.85
N LEU A 126 14.11 -1.60 -1.77
CA LEU A 126 13.21 -1.09 -0.74
C LEU A 126 12.19 -0.10 -1.33
N LEU A 127 12.66 0.84 -2.15
CA LEU A 127 11.78 1.83 -2.78
C LEU A 127 10.80 1.18 -3.77
N ASN A 128 11.26 0.25 -4.61
CA ASN A 128 10.40 -0.43 -5.57
C ASN A 128 9.26 -1.16 -4.87
N ILE A 129 9.57 -1.92 -3.83
CA ILE A 129 8.61 -2.73 -3.08
C ILE A 129 7.62 -1.85 -2.32
N ILE A 130 8.11 -0.92 -1.49
CA ILE A 130 7.26 -0.08 -0.64
C ILE A 130 6.40 0.87 -1.48
N ASN A 131 6.97 1.50 -2.52
CA ASN A 131 6.24 2.42 -3.38
C ASN A 131 5.06 1.75 -4.08
N HIS A 132 5.28 0.59 -4.70
CA HIS A 132 4.24 -0.11 -5.43
C HIS A 132 3.10 -0.55 -4.49
N GLN A 133 3.42 -1.29 -3.43
CA GLN A 133 2.39 -1.86 -2.58
C GLN A 133 1.65 -0.78 -1.76
N SER A 134 2.35 0.25 -1.28
CA SER A 134 1.71 1.37 -0.58
C SER A 134 0.78 2.18 -1.48
N LEU A 135 1.17 2.39 -2.75
CA LEU A 135 0.34 3.05 -3.74
C LEU A 135 -0.97 2.29 -3.98
N ILE A 136 -0.88 0.97 -4.22
CA ILE A 136 -2.06 0.14 -4.50
C ILE A 136 -2.95 -0.02 -3.26
N ALA A 137 -2.38 -0.21 -2.07
CA ALA A 137 -3.16 -0.27 -0.82
C ALA A 137 -3.93 1.04 -0.58
N THR A 138 -3.27 2.18 -0.81
CA THR A 138 -3.91 3.50 -0.69
C THR A 138 -5.04 3.67 -1.71
N LYS A 139 -4.81 3.31 -2.99
CA LYS A 139 -5.85 3.36 -4.03
C LYS A 139 -7.04 2.47 -3.69
N ALA A 140 -6.77 1.24 -3.23
CA ALA A 140 -7.82 0.31 -2.79
C ALA A 140 -8.67 0.88 -1.65
N SER A 141 -8.06 1.49 -0.65
CA SER A 141 -8.77 2.08 0.49
C SER A 141 -9.72 3.21 0.06
N ARG A 142 -9.35 4.01 -0.94
CA ARG A 142 -10.21 5.06 -1.51
C ARG A 142 -11.40 4.47 -2.25
N VAL A 143 -11.18 3.41 -3.03
CA VAL A 143 -12.25 2.67 -3.73
C VAL A 143 -13.22 2.05 -2.71
N VAL A 144 -12.70 1.40 -1.67
CA VAL A 144 -13.50 0.81 -0.59
C VAL A 144 -14.29 1.88 0.18
N TYR A 145 -13.67 3.03 0.44
CA TYR A 145 -14.36 4.17 1.06
C TYR A 145 -15.54 4.66 0.20
N ALA A 146 -15.33 4.81 -1.12
CA ALA A 146 -16.40 5.17 -2.07
C ALA A 146 -17.52 4.14 -2.10
N ALA A 147 -17.18 2.85 -2.01
CA ALA A 147 -18.16 1.76 -1.96
C ALA A 147 -19.08 1.83 -0.73
N GLY A 148 -18.64 2.47 0.37
CA GLY A 148 -19.48 2.79 1.54
C GLY A 148 -20.16 1.56 2.13
N GLY A 149 -19.39 0.51 2.43
CA GLY A 149 -19.85 -0.74 3.02
C GLY A 149 -20.31 -1.81 2.03
N SER A 150 -20.40 -1.50 0.73
CA SER A 150 -20.61 -2.51 -0.32
C SER A 150 -19.30 -3.26 -0.59
N GLY A 151 -19.37 -4.55 -0.98
CA GLY A 151 -18.20 -5.38 -1.25
C GLY A 151 -17.37 -4.87 -2.43
N VAL A 152 -16.03 -4.94 -2.32
CA VAL A 152 -15.10 -4.59 -3.39
C VAL A 152 -14.17 -5.77 -3.68
N MET A 153 -14.13 -6.19 -4.95
CA MET A 153 -13.29 -7.27 -5.46
C MET A 153 -12.21 -6.70 -6.37
N GLU A 154 -10.97 -7.12 -6.19
CA GLU A 154 -9.87 -6.77 -7.07
C GLU A 154 -9.88 -7.64 -8.34
N PHE A 155 -10.04 -7.04 -9.54
CA PHE A 155 -10.14 -7.72 -10.83
C PHE A 155 -9.10 -7.25 -11.86
N GLY A 156 -7.95 -6.75 -11.39
CA GLY A 156 -6.97 -6.05 -12.22
C GLY A 156 -5.83 -6.90 -12.78
N LEU A 157 -5.66 -8.18 -12.41
CA LEU A 157 -4.49 -9.00 -12.77
C LEU A 157 -4.06 -8.83 -14.24
N ARG A 158 -4.99 -8.97 -15.20
CA ARG A 158 -4.68 -8.88 -16.64
C ARG A 158 -4.32 -7.46 -17.13
N ARG A 159 -4.38 -6.46 -16.28
CA ARG A 159 -4.08 -5.04 -16.55
C ARG A 159 -2.86 -4.54 -15.80
N ALA A 160 -2.33 -5.31 -14.86
CA ALA A 160 -1.14 -4.95 -14.09
C ALA A 160 0.12 -4.88 -14.98
N GLN A 161 1.12 -4.14 -14.52
CA GLN A 161 2.41 -3.99 -15.20
C GLN A 161 3.35 -5.17 -14.92
N GLY A 162 2.91 -6.35 -15.29
CA GLY A 162 3.64 -7.60 -15.13
C GLY A 162 3.09 -8.50 -14.03
N PRO A 163 3.55 -9.78 -13.97
CA PRO A 163 3.03 -10.78 -13.05
C PRO A 163 3.20 -10.39 -11.57
N ASP A 164 4.36 -9.84 -11.22
CA ASP A 164 4.67 -9.45 -9.84
C ASP A 164 3.79 -8.28 -9.40
N ALA A 165 3.64 -7.25 -10.25
CA ALA A 165 2.73 -6.14 -9.99
C ALA A 165 1.28 -6.62 -9.80
N GLY A 166 0.83 -7.63 -10.57
CA GLY A 166 -0.48 -8.24 -10.40
C GLY A 166 -0.63 -9.02 -9.10
N THR A 167 0.43 -9.72 -8.68
CA THR A 167 0.39 -10.59 -7.50
C THR A 167 0.52 -9.79 -6.21
N TYR A 168 1.54 -8.94 -6.08
CA TYR A 168 1.72 -8.07 -4.92
C TYR A 168 0.70 -6.92 -4.88
N GLY A 169 0.22 -6.47 -6.05
CA GLY A 169 -0.87 -5.51 -6.13
C GLY A 169 -2.19 -6.06 -5.59
N ALA A 170 -2.52 -7.33 -5.88
CA ALA A 170 -3.68 -8.01 -5.30
C ALA A 170 -3.57 -8.12 -3.76
N ARG A 171 -2.38 -8.49 -3.25
CA ARG A 171 -2.10 -8.49 -1.81
C ARG A 171 -2.34 -7.11 -1.19
N ALA A 172 -1.76 -6.08 -1.78
CA ALA A 172 -1.90 -4.70 -1.32
C ALA A 172 -3.36 -4.19 -1.38
N ALA A 173 -4.11 -4.57 -2.41
CA ALA A 173 -5.52 -4.21 -2.54
C ALA A 173 -6.37 -4.84 -1.43
N VAL A 174 -6.09 -6.09 -1.03
CA VAL A 174 -6.77 -6.74 0.10
C VAL A 174 -6.42 -6.05 1.41
N ILE A 175 -5.16 -5.69 1.65
CA ILE A 175 -4.74 -4.89 2.82
C ILE A 175 -5.48 -3.55 2.85
N GLY A 176 -5.62 -2.87 1.69
CA GLY A 176 -6.38 -1.63 1.54
C GLY A 176 -7.89 -1.77 1.70
N GLY A 177 -8.41 -2.99 1.91
CA GLY A 177 -9.79 -3.25 2.28
C GLY A 177 -10.62 -4.02 1.25
N CYS A 178 -10.10 -4.40 0.08
CA CYS A 178 -10.82 -5.28 -0.85
C CYS A 178 -11.13 -6.64 -0.17
N ASP A 179 -12.27 -7.23 -0.52
CA ASP A 179 -12.73 -8.49 0.08
C ASP A 179 -11.98 -9.71 -0.45
N GLY A 180 -11.34 -9.58 -1.60
CA GLY A 180 -10.55 -10.62 -2.24
C GLY A 180 -10.13 -10.22 -3.64
N THR A 181 -9.53 -11.15 -4.36
CA THR A 181 -8.98 -10.96 -5.72
C THR A 181 -9.42 -12.06 -6.66
N SER A 182 -9.40 -11.77 -7.97
CA SER A 182 -9.52 -12.81 -9.00
C SER A 182 -8.19 -13.52 -9.30
N ASN A 183 -7.09 -13.07 -8.70
CA ASN A 183 -5.75 -13.62 -8.90
C ASN A 183 -5.54 -14.89 -8.06
N VAL A 184 -5.67 -16.05 -8.71
CA VAL A 184 -5.52 -17.36 -8.06
C VAL A 184 -4.12 -17.55 -7.46
N LEU A 185 -3.07 -17.02 -8.13
CA LEU A 185 -1.70 -17.11 -7.61
C LEU A 185 -1.55 -16.29 -6.32
N ALA A 186 -2.09 -15.07 -6.29
CA ALA A 186 -2.07 -14.25 -5.08
C ALA A 186 -2.86 -14.93 -3.94
N GLY A 187 -4.01 -15.54 -4.25
CA GLY A 187 -4.77 -16.35 -3.30
C GLY A 187 -3.92 -17.45 -2.65
N LYS A 188 -3.17 -18.18 -3.48
CA LYS A 188 -2.28 -19.24 -3.01
C LYS A 188 -1.08 -18.72 -2.21
N CYS A 189 -0.44 -17.65 -2.68
CA CYS A 189 0.79 -17.13 -2.07
C CYS A 189 0.53 -16.47 -0.71
N PHE A 190 -0.61 -15.78 -0.57
CA PHE A 190 -0.87 -14.91 0.58
C PHE A 190 -2.07 -15.35 1.43
N ASP A 191 -2.66 -16.50 1.14
CA ASP A 191 -3.84 -17.03 1.81
C ASP A 191 -5.00 -16.00 1.90
N ILE A 192 -5.27 -15.34 0.76
CA ILE A 192 -6.35 -14.35 0.61
C ILE A 192 -7.51 -14.92 -0.20
N PRO A 193 -8.75 -14.46 0.03
CA PRO A 193 -9.92 -14.95 -0.68
C PRO A 193 -9.82 -14.75 -2.19
N ILE A 194 -10.12 -15.81 -2.95
CA ILE A 194 -10.29 -15.72 -4.40
C ILE A 194 -11.76 -15.58 -4.73
N LEU A 195 -12.09 -14.56 -5.52
CA LEU A 195 -13.45 -14.18 -5.89
C LEU A 195 -13.55 -13.97 -7.39
N GLY A 196 -14.69 -14.26 -7.95
CA GLY A 196 -14.91 -14.05 -9.38
C GLY A 196 -16.25 -14.62 -9.85
N THR A 197 -16.56 -14.36 -11.12
CA THR A 197 -17.70 -14.91 -11.84
C THR A 197 -17.21 -15.45 -13.19
N HIS A 198 -18.11 -15.68 -14.13
CA HIS A 198 -17.74 -16.06 -15.50
C HIS A 198 -17.57 -14.83 -16.41
N ALA A 199 -17.03 -15.02 -17.60
CA ALA A 199 -16.87 -14.00 -18.64
C ALA A 199 -17.94 -14.13 -19.75
N HIS A 200 -18.04 -13.11 -20.61
CA HIS A 200 -18.94 -13.14 -21.79
C HIS A 200 -18.70 -14.36 -22.69
N SER A 201 -17.44 -14.81 -22.82
CA SER A 201 -17.10 -16.01 -23.62
C SER A 201 -17.79 -17.27 -23.13
N TRP A 202 -18.09 -17.40 -21.83
CA TRP A 202 -18.90 -18.50 -21.30
C TRP A 202 -20.32 -18.46 -21.90
N ILE A 203 -20.97 -17.30 -21.87
CA ILE A 203 -22.31 -17.11 -22.43
C ILE A 203 -22.30 -17.42 -23.94
N MET A 204 -21.33 -16.87 -24.66
CA MET A 204 -21.19 -17.04 -26.11
C MET A 204 -20.87 -18.48 -26.56
N SER A 205 -20.45 -19.35 -25.64
CA SER A 205 -20.17 -20.76 -25.94
C SER A 205 -21.43 -21.67 -25.87
N PHE A 206 -22.59 -21.13 -25.54
CA PHE A 206 -23.86 -21.81 -25.49
C PHE A 206 -24.80 -21.26 -26.56
N ASP A 207 -25.85 -22.00 -26.86
CA ASP A 207 -26.87 -21.60 -27.87
C ASP A 207 -27.63 -20.33 -27.48
N ASP A 208 -27.80 -20.10 -26.16
CA ASP A 208 -28.41 -18.91 -25.58
C ASP A 208 -27.96 -18.66 -24.13
N GLU A 209 -28.33 -17.49 -23.58
CA GLU A 209 -27.99 -17.08 -22.22
C GLU A 209 -28.63 -17.99 -21.15
N TYR A 210 -29.83 -18.47 -21.37
CA TYR A 210 -30.52 -19.35 -20.42
C TYR A 210 -29.73 -20.63 -20.17
N HIS A 211 -29.33 -21.33 -21.25
CA HIS A 211 -28.53 -22.56 -21.10
C HIS A 211 -27.17 -22.32 -20.45
N ALA A 212 -26.55 -21.18 -20.75
CA ALA A 212 -25.30 -20.80 -20.11
C ALA A 212 -25.48 -20.55 -18.60
N PHE A 213 -26.53 -19.83 -18.19
CA PHE A 213 -26.80 -19.54 -16.77
C PHE A 213 -27.22 -20.82 -16.02
N ARG A 214 -28.06 -21.65 -16.63
CA ARG A 214 -28.50 -22.94 -16.02
C ARG A 214 -27.29 -23.86 -15.81
N ALA A 215 -26.42 -24.02 -16.79
CA ALA A 215 -25.22 -24.84 -16.68
C ALA A 215 -24.26 -24.30 -15.58
N TYR A 216 -24.16 -22.98 -15.47
CA TYR A 216 -23.33 -22.38 -14.39
C TYR A 216 -23.92 -22.64 -13.00
N ALA A 217 -25.25 -22.52 -12.86
CA ALA A 217 -25.96 -22.81 -11.61
C ALA A 217 -25.82 -24.26 -11.17
N ASP A 218 -25.87 -25.20 -12.12
CA ASP A 218 -25.71 -26.63 -11.85
C ASP A 218 -24.30 -26.98 -11.36
N LEU A 219 -23.28 -26.27 -11.87
CA LEU A 219 -21.88 -26.47 -11.48
C LEU A 219 -21.52 -25.78 -10.16
N TYR A 220 -22.13 -24.63 -9.86
CA TYR A 220 -21.81 -23.79 -8.71
C TYR A 220 -23.08 -23.41 -7.92
N PRO A 221 -23.78 -24.41 -7.33
CA PRO A 221 -25.09 -24.21 -6.72
C PRO A 221 -25.12 -23.27 -5.50
N ASP A 222 -23.96 -23.01 -4.87
CA ASP A 222 -23.86 -22.12 -3.70
C ASP A 222 -23.46 -20.68 -4.07
N SER A 223 -23.12 -20.41 -5.36
CA SER A 223 -22.61 -19.09 -5.80
C SER A 223 -22.95 -18.83 -7.26
N CYS A 224 -24.14 -18.25 -7.51
CA CYS A 224 -24.68 -17.99 -8.85
C CYS A 224 -24.78 -16.49 -9.11
N THR A 225 -23.73 -15.87 -9.67
CA THR A 225 -23.79 -14.48 -10.18
C THR A 225 -23.66 -14.51 -11.70
N PHE A 226 -24.71 -14.14 -12.41
CA PHE A 226 -24.79 -14.21 -13.87
C PHE A 226 -24.44 -12.88 -14.52
N LEU A 227 -23.57 -12.92 -15.52
CA LEU A 227 -23.20 -11.77 -16.35
C LEU A 227 -24.28 -11.55 -17.39
N VAL A 228 -25.09 -10.50 -17.23
CA VAL A 228 -26.36 -10.34 -17.94
C VAL A 228 -26.32 -9.35 -19.12
N ASP A 229 -25.16 -8.80 -19.43
CA ASP A 229 -25.00 -7.77 -20.47
C ASP A 229 -24.22 -8.25 -21.70
N THR A 230 -24.31 -9.56 -22.01
CA THR A 230 -23.67 -10.12 -23.21
C THR A 230 -24.38 -9.68 -24.48
N TYR A 231 -25.71 -9.64 -24.50
CA TYR A 231 -26.53 -9.26 -25.67
C TYR A 231 -27.48 -8.09 -25.36
N ASP A 232 -28.53 -8.31 -24.58
CA ASP A 232 -29.47 -7.27 -24.15
C ASP A 232 -29.80 -7.48 -22.68
N THR A 233 -29.30 -6.59 -21.86
CA THR A 233 -29.42 -6.70 -20.40
C THR A 233 -30.85 -6.83 -19.93
N LEU A 234 -31.77 -5.98 -20.44
CA LEU A 234 -33.13 -5.88 -19.90
C LEU A 234 -34.14 -6.80 -20.65
N ARG A 235 -33.86 -7.14 -21.91
CA ARG A 235 -34.78 -7.97 -22.71
C ARG A 235 -34.39 -9.44 -22.72
N SER A 236 -33.15 -9.77 -22.41
CA SER A 236 -32.62 -11.14 -22.45
C SER A 236 -31.91 -11.53 -21.15
N GLY A 237 -30.81 -10.85 -20.77
CA GLY A 237 -29.96 -11.27 -19.68
C GLY A 237 -30.68 -11.35 -18.34
N VAL A 238 -31.31 -10.26 -17.87
CA VAL A 238 -32.04 -10.25 -16.59
C VAL A 238 -33.24 -11.21 -16.60
N PRO A 239 -34.10 -11.26 -17.64
CA PRO A 239 -35.15 -12.23 -17.69
C PRO A 239 -34.69 -13.69 -17.62
N ASN A 240 -33.63 -14.06 -18.34
CA ASN A 240 -33.05 -15.41 -18.27
C ASN A 240 -32.45 -15.74 -16.91
N ALA A 241 -31.80 -14.77 -16.26
CA ALA A 241 -31.29 -14.93 -14.88
C ALA A 241 -32.46 -15.19 -13.90
N ILE A 242 -33.53 -14.40 -13.98
CA ILE A 242 -34.73 -14.58 -13.16
C ILE A 242 -35.33 -15.96 -13.37
N ARG A 243 -35.47 -16.41 -14.64
CA ARG A 243 -35.99 -17.74 -14.96
C ARG A 243 -35.20 -18.84 -14.28
N VAL A 244 -33.85 -18.77 -14.30
CA VAL A 244 -33.00 -19.76 -13.61
C VAL A 244 -33.18 -19.69 -12.10
N PHE A 245 -33.31 -18.50 -11.51
CA PHE A 245 -33.55 -18.36 -10.05
C PHE A 245 -34.96 -18.94 -9.68
N GLU A 246 -36.00 -18.78 -10.51
CA GLU A 246 -37.31 -19.38 -10.30
C GLU A 246 -37.25 -20.92 -10.31
N GLU A 247 -36.49 -21.48 -11.27
CA GLU A 247 -36.29 -22.94 -11.36
C GLU A 247 -35.54 -23.46 -10.11
N LEU A 248 -34.43 -22.83 -9.72
CA LEU A 248 -33.72 -23.21 -8.51
C LEU A 248 -34.57 -23.12 -7.25
N ARG A 249 -35.40 -22.09 -7.15
CA ARG A 249 -36.37 -21.95 -6.03
C ARG A 249 -37.40 -23.06 -6.04
N ALA A 250 -37.96 -23.41 -7.20
CA ALA A 250 -38.92 -24.49 -7.33
C ALA A 250 -38.33 -25.88 -7.02
N GLU A 251 -37.05 -26.09 -7.31
CA GLU A 251 -36.27 -27.27 -7.00
C GLU A 251 -35.86 -27.33 -5.50
N GLY A 252 -36.03 -26.24 -4.73
CA GLY A 252 -35.60 -26.14 -3.34
C GLY A 252 -34.10 -25.93 -3.18
N HIS A 253 -33.42 -25.48 -4.24
CA HIS A 253 -31.96 -25.34 -4.29
C HIS A 253 -31.51 -23.87 -4.45
N MET A 254 -32.16 -22.92 -3.73
CA MET A 254 -31.74 -21.53 -3.78
C MET A 254 -30.30 -21.35 -3.29
N PRO A 255 -29.42 -20.73 -4.10
CA PRO A 255 -28.06 -20.44 -3.69
C PRO A 255 -28.00 -19.52 -2.47
N LYS A 256 -26.96 -19.67 -1.64
CA LYS A 256 -26.70 -18.73 -0.54
C LYS A 256 -26.28 -17.34 -1.06
N HIS A 257 -25.56 -17.33 -2.17
CA HIS A 257 -25.09 -16.11 -2.84
C HIS A 257 -25.52 -16.17 -4.31
N TYR A 258 -26.40 -15.29 -4.71
CA TYR A 258 -26.89 -15.21 -6.07
C TYR A 258 -27.18 -13.78 -6.50
N GLY A 259 -27.14 -13.54 -7.79
CA GLY A 259 -27.40 -12.21 -8.33
C GLY A 259 -26.97 -12.07 -9.77
N ILE A 260 -26.84 -10.83 -10.19
CA ILE A 260 -26.46 -10.46 -11.54
C ILE A 260 -25.23 -9.55 -11.52
N ARG A 261 -24.47 -9.58 -12.62
CA ARG A 261 -23.36 -8.67 -12.86
C ARG A 261 -23.53 -7.93 -14.18
N LEU A 262 -23.26 -6.64 -14.16
CA LEU A 262 -23.19 -5.76 -15.33
C LEU A 262 -21.76 -5.23 -15.48
N ASP A 263 -21.20 -5.27 -16.68
CA ASP A 263 -19.84 -4.85 -17.02
C ASP A 263 -19.83 -3.65 -17.99
N SER A 264 -20.99 -3.29 -18.56
CA SER A 264 -21.10 -2.30 -19.64
C SER A 264 -22.43 -1.53 -19.62
N GLY A 265 -22.50 -0.48 -20.45
CA GLY A 265 -23.69 0.36 -20.62
C GLY A 265 -23.87 1.42 -19.53
N ASP A 266 -25.05 2.03 -19.47
CA ASP A 266 -25.43 2.96 -18.40
C ASP A 266 -25.75 2.18 -17.12
N LEU A 267 -24.74 1.97 -16.29
CA LEU A 267 -24.85 1.18 -15.07
C LEU A 267 -25.93 1.73 -14.12
N ALA A 268 -26.08 3.06 -14.01
CA ALA A 268 -27.08 3.66 -13.12
C ALA A 268 -28.51 3.33 -13.62
N TYR A 269 -28.77 3.47 -14.90
CA TYR A 269 -30.07 3.17 -15.50
C TYR A 269 -30.37 1.66 -15.47
N LEU A 270 -29.42 0.86 -15.96
CA LEU A 270 -29.61 -0.59 -16.10
C LEU A 270 -29.81 -1.29 -14.76
N THR A 271 -29.01 -0.94 -13.74
CA THR A 271 -29.13 -1.56 -12.41
C THR A 271 -30.44 -1.21 -11.71
N LYS A 272 -30.95 0.02 -11.87
CA LYS A 272 -32.28 0.41 -11.35
C LYS A 272 -33.42 -0.40 -12.01
N LYS A 273 -33.35 -0.58 -13.33
CA LYS A 273 -34.34 -1.39 -14.03
C LYS A 273 -34.24 -2.87 -13.66
N ALA A 274 -33.02 -3.40 -13.61
CA ALA A 274 -32.79 -4.78 -13.18
C ALA A 274 -33.27 -5.04 -11.75
N ARG A 275 -33.10 -4.09 -10.83
CA ARG A 275 -33.60 -4.20 -9.45
C ARG A 275 -35.08 -4.31 -9.38
N ILE A 276 -35.82 -3.48 -10.16
CA ILE A 276 -37.27 -3.55 -10.22
C ILE A 276 -37.74 -4.95 -10.76
N MET A 277 -37.10 -5.44 -11.81
CA MET A 277 -37.43 -6.75 -12.37
C MET A 277 -37.18 -7.90 -11.38
N LEU A 278 -36.06 -7.85 -10.66
CA LEU A 278 -35.73 -8.85 -9.65
C LEU A 278 -36.72 -8.80 -8.46
N ASP A 279 -37.11 -7.60 -8.01
CA ASP A 279 -38.05 -7.40 -6.90
C ASP A 279 -39.45 -7.91 -7.29
N GLU A 280 -39.95 -7.60 -8.50
CA GLU A 280 -41.23 -8.06 -9.03
C GLU A 280 -41.27 -9.59 -9.17
N ALA A 281 -40.13 -10.23 -9.48
CA ALA A 281 -39.99 -11.68 -9.53
C ALA A 281 -39.80 -12.34 -8.13
N GLY A 282 -39.73 -11.55 -7.06
CA GLY A 282 -39.59 -12.05 -5.68
C GLY A 282 -38.16 -12.40 -5.27
N PHE A 283 -37.14 -11.67 -5.82
CA PHE A 283 -35.71 -11.80 -5.48
C PHE A 283 -35.13 -10.48 -4.99
N PRO A 284 -35.66 -9.88 -3.89
CA PRO A 284 -35.21 -8.58 -3.40
C PRO A 284 -33.80 -8.62 -2.81
N ASP A 285 -33.31 -9.79 -2.42
CA ASP A 285 -32.01 -10.06 -1.85
C ASP A 285 -30.94 -10.43 -2.89
N ALA A 286 -31.31 -10.57 -4.17
CA ALA A 286 -30.35 -10.81 -5.23
C ALA A 286 -29.31 -9.68 -5.34
N VAL A 287 -28.02 -10.04 -5.33
CA VAL A 287 -26.91 -9.09 -5.46
C VAL A 287 -26.91 -8.47 -6.87
N ILE A 288 -26.67 -7.19 -6.96
CA ILE A 288 -26.32 -6.52 -8.20
C ILE A 288 -24.86 -6.10 -8.12
N ALA A 289 -24.01 -6.79 -8.89
CA ALA A 289 -22.61 -6.49 -9.02
C ALA A 289 -22.36 -5.63 -10.27
N ALA A 290 -21.44 -4.66 -10.16
CA ALA A 290 -20.97 -3.88 -11.30
C ALA A 290 -19.46 -4.03 -11.47
N SER A 291 -19.01 -3.99 -12.71
CA SER A 291 -17.60 -3.96 -13.10
C SER A 291 -17.44 -3.10 -14.37
N GLY A 292 -16.20 -2.97 -14.90
CA GLY A 292 -15.92 -2.15 -16.08
C GLY A 292 -15.46 -0.74 -15.74
N ASP A 293 -14.14 -0.50 -15.85
CA ASP A 293 -13.44 0.80 -15.68
C ASP A 293 -13.83 1.63 -14.44
N LEU A 294 -14.21 0.96 -13.36
CA LEU A 294 -14.61 1.58 -12.10
C LEU A 294 -13.41 2.18 -11.36
N ASP A 295 -13.68 3.30 -10.69
CA ASP A 295 -12.82 3.93 -9.69
C ASP A 295 -13.67 4.56 -8.58
N GLU A 296 -13.03 5.16 -7.57
CA GLU A 296 -13.70 5.82 -6.46
C GLU A 296 -14.64 6.95 -6.91
N ASN A 297 -14.32 7.65 -7.99
CA ASN A 297 -15.13 8.77 -8.49
C ASN A 297 -16.40 8.25 -9.18
N LEU A 298 -16.26 7.24 -10.05
CA LEU A 298 -17.40 6.65 -10.73
C LEU A 298 -18.33 5.91 -9.74
N ILE A 299 -17.76 5.18 -8.76
CA ILE A 299 -18.55 4.53 -7.70
C ILE A 299 -19.37 5.57 -6.92
N THR A 300 -18.72 6.68 -6.50
CA THR A 300 -19.40 7.78 -5.81
C THR A 300 -20.53 8.36 -6.67
N SER A 301 -20.29 8.58 -7.95
CA SER A 301 -21.30 9.08 -8.90
C SER A 301 -22.48 8.12 -9.06
N LEU A 302 -22.23 6.82 -9.26
CA LEU A 302 -23.27 5.81 -9.38
C LEU A 302 -24.13 5.72 -8.12
N LYS A 303 -23.51 5.76 -6.94
CA LYS A 303 -24.24 5.78 -5.65
C LYS A 303 -25.08 7.05 -5.50
N SER A 304 -24.54 8.22 -5.85
CA SER A 304 -25.31 9.49 -5.78
C SER A 304 -26.51 9.52 -6.72
N GLN A 305 -26.42 8.79 -7.84
CA GLN A 305 -27.53 8.57 -8.77
C GLN A 305 -28.54 7.53 -8.26
N GLY A 306 -28.29 6.88 -7.13
CA GLY A 306 -29.17 5.87 -6.55
C GLY A 306 -29.10 4.51 -7.27
N ALA A 307 -27.95 4.15 -7.87
CA ALA A 307 -27.73 2.83 -8.42
C ALA A 307 -27.70 1.77 -7.30
N PRO A 308 -28.54 0.73 -7.34
CA PRO A 308 -28.66 -0.27 -6.28
C PRO A 308 -27.59 -1.36 -6.39
N ILE A 309 -26.33 -0.93 -6.55
CA ILE A 309 -25.18 -1.82 -6.68
C ILE A 309 -24.64 -2.13 -5.28
N THR A 310 -24.48 -3.41 -4.99
CA THR A 310 -24.04 -3.91 -3.67
C THR A 310 -22.69 -4.60 -3.71
N SER A 311 -22.12 -4.79 -4.91
CA SER A 311 -20.79 -5.38 -5.08
C SER A 311 -20.07 -4.76 -6.29
N TRP A 312 -18.77 -4.52 -6.16
CA TRP A 312 -17.95 -3.80 -7.13
C TRP A 312 -16.73 -4.63 -7.54
N GLY A 313 -16.61 -4.92 -8.83
CA GLY A 313 -15.42 -5.55 -9.41
C GLY A 313 -14.52 -4.47 -10.02
N VAL A 314 -13.42 -4.10 -9.36
CA VAL A 314 -12.56 -3.00 -9.77
C VAL A 314 -11.25 -3.54 -10.32
N GLY A 315 -10.93 -3.21 -11.55
CA GLY A 315 -9.78 -3.77 -12.27
C GLY A 315 -8.69 -2.74 -12.55
N THR A 316 -8.67 -2.24 -13.81
CA THR A 316 -7.59 -1.44 -14.39
C THR A 316 -7.18 -0.27 -13.50
N LYS A 317 -8.12 0.59 -13.12
CA LYS A 317 -7.81 1.84 -12.41
C LYS A 317 -7.31 1.61 -10.98
N LEU A 318 -7.64 0.48 -10.37
CA LEU A 318 -7.13 0.10 -9.06
C LEU A 318 -5.71 -0.45 -9.17
N ILE A 319 -5.50 -1.52 -9.95
CA ILE A 319 -4.23 -2.25 -9.98
C ILE A 319 -3.08 -1.43 -10.60
N THR A 320 -3.39 -0.43 -11.41
CA THR A 320 -2.41 0.48 -12.02
C THR A 320 -2.30 1.81 -11.29
N SER A 321 -3.16 2.08 -10.29
CA SER A 321 -3.34 3.42 -9.71
C SER A 321 -3.38 4.51 -10.78
N ALA A 322 -4.30 4.38 -11.74
CA ALA A 322 -4.27 5.03 -13.04
C ALA A 322 -4.17 6.56 -13.01
N ASP A 323 -4.66 7.20 -11.95
CA ASP A 323 -4.63 8.65 -11.72
C ASP A 323 -3.34 9.14 -11.03
N CYS A 324 -2.57 8.21 -10.41
CA CYS A 324 -1.30 8.50 -9.77
C CYS A 324 -0.38 7.28 -9.90
N PRO A 325 0.43 7.18 -10.96
CA PRO A 325 1.18 5.96 -11.26
C PRO A 325 2.43 5.75 -10.40
N ALA A 326 2.79 6.71 -9.54
CA ALA A 326 3.99 6.66 -8.70
C ALA A 326 3.71 7.17 -7.28
N PHE A 327 4.18 6.44 -6.28
CA PHE A 327 4.07 6.84 -4.86
C PHE A 327 5.02 7.98 -4.49
N GLY A 328 6.15 8.09 -5.20
CA GLY A 328 7.13 9.16 -5.00
C GLY A 328 7.96 9.03 -3.72
N GLY A 329 8.12 7.82 -3.21
CA GLY A 329 9.02 7.52 -2.10
C GLY A 329 10.48 7.78 -2.46
N VAL A 330 11.27 8.14 -1.46
CA VAL A 330 12.70 8.44 -1.58
C VAL A 330 13.46 7.84 -0.42
N TYR A 331 14.76 7.56 -0.64
CA TYR A 331 15.70 7.04 0.35
C TYR A 331 16.82 8.06 0.55
N LYS A 332 17.02 8.55 1.77
CA LYS A 332 17.96 9.66 1.99
C LYS A 332 18.78 9.49 3.23
N LEU A 333 20.10 9.75 3.08
CA LEU A 333 21.08 9.79 4.17
C LEU A 333 20.68 10.87 5.17
N ALA A 334 20.53 10.46 6.43
CA ALA A 334 20.09 11.31 7.53
C ALA A 334 21.18 11.51 8.61
N ALA A 335 22.06 10.52 8.79
CA ALA A 335 23.18 10.62 9.74
C ALA A 335 24.29 9.65 9.34
N SER A 336 25.54 9.96 9.78
CA SER A 336 26.66 9.03 9.67
C SER A 336 27.48 9.03 10.97
N LYS A 337 28.14 7.91 11.22
CA LYS A 337 29.04 7.73 12.38
C LYS A 337 30.30 7.01 11.93
N PRO A 338 31.45 7.70 11.86
CA PRO A 338 32.74 7.07 11.62
C PRO A 338 33.04 5.97 12.63
N LYS A 339 33.79 4.96 12.22
CA LYS A 339 34.22 3.89 13.13
C LYS A 339 34.99 4.44 14.34
N GLY A 340 34.53 4.03 15.51
CA GLY A 340 35.12 4.51 16.78
C GLY A 340 34.57 5.84 17.30
N ALA A 341 33.70 6.51 16.58
CA ALA A 341 32.94 7.65 17.10
C ALA A 341 31.79 7.18 18.01
N ASP A 342 31.49 7.95 19.06
CA ASP A 342 30.41 7.63 19.99
C ASP A 342 29.05 8.05 19.45
N GLU A 343 28.98 9.18 18.73
CA GLU A 343 27.74 9.81 18.29
C GLU A 343 27.61 9.89 16.77
N PHE A 344 26.37 9.95 16.30
CA PHE A 344 26.02 10.19 14.90
C PHE A 344 26.15 11.69 14.58
N THR A 345 26.80 11.99 13.47
CA THR A 345 26.75 13.32 12.85
C THR A 345 25.56 13.39 11.92
N ALA A 346 24.67 14.35 12.16
CA ALA A 346 23.49 14.57 11.34
C ALA A 346 23.87 15.03 9.92
N LYS A 347 23.18 14.50 8.91
CA LYS A 347 23.36 14.83 7.50
C LYS A 347 22.05 15.42 6.94
N ILE A 348 22.17 16.46 6.11
CA ILE A 348 21.05 17.12 5.48
C ILE A 348 21.32 17.32 3.99
N LYS A 349 20.33 16.98 3.16
CA LYS A 349 20.33 17.39 1.76
C LYS A 349 19.61 18.72 1.62
N ILE A 350 20.34 19.74 1.16
CA ILE A 350 19.81 21.07 0.83
C ILE A 350 19.38 21.07 -0.64
N SER A 351 18.34 21.80 -0.95
CA SER A 351 17.80 21.94 -2.31
C SER A 351 17.19 23.33 -2.45
N GLU A 352 17.27 23.90 -3.65
CA GLU A 352 16.55 25.14 -4.00
C GLU A 352 15.02 24.98 -3.85
N ASN A 353 14.50 23.75 -3.98
CA ASN A 353 13.10 23.45 -3.65
C ASN A 353 12.99 23.05 -2.17
N PRO A 354 12.35 23.89 -1.31
CA PRO A 354 12.19 23.62 0.11
C PRO A 354 11.52 22.27 0.41
N ALA A 355 10.61 21.82 -0.46
CA ALA A 355 9.94 20.52 -0.33
C ALA A 355 10.90 19.33 -0.44
N LYS A 356 12.11 19.52 -1.00
CA LYS A 356 13.15 18.49 -1.16
C LYS A 356 14.19 18.51 -0.04
N ILE A 357 14.11 19.45 0.90
CA ILE A 357 15.00 19.51 2.07
C ILE A 357 14.61 18.37 3.02
N THR A 358 15.63 17.60 3.46
CA THR A 358 15.41 16.42 4.32
C THR A 358 15.40 16.78 5.80
N ASN A 359 14.85 15.91 6.64
CA ASN A 359 14.99 16.00 8.09
C ASN A 359 16.25 15.22 8.50
N PRO A 360 17.23 15.86 9.19
CA PRO A 360 18.51 15.25 9.55
C PRO A 360 18.41 14.40 10.82
N GLY A 361 19.44 13.60 11.08
CA GLY A 361 19.63 12.89 12.35
C GLY A 361 19.04 11.49 12.37
N ASN A 362 19.38 10.71 13.40
CA ASN A 362 18.77 9.42 13.69
C ASN A 362 17.42 9.65 14.40
N LYS A 363 16.32 9.41 13.71
CA LYS A 363 14.97 9.81 14.12
C LYS A 363 14.08 8.62 14.48
N THR A 364 13.06 8.93 15.27
CA THR A 364 11.86 8.10 15.43
C THR A 364 10.61 8.97 15.23
N ILE A 365 9.44 8.36 15.29
CA ILE A 365 8.15 9.04 15.10
C ILE A 365 7.13 8.51 16.09
N TYR A 366 6.39 9.43 16.70
CA TYR A 366 5.26 9.14 17.57
C TYR A 366 3.98 9.66 16.96
N ARG A 367 2.96 8.80 16.90
CA ARG A 367 1.58 9.18 16.62
C ARG A 367 0.87 9.54 17.90
N ILE A 368 0.16 10.66 17.87
CA ILE A 368 -0.56 11.21 19.02
C ILE A 368 -2.06 11.02 18.81
N TYR A 369 -2.71 10.41 19.78
CA TYR A 369 -4.15 10.17 19.77
C TYR A 369 -4.83 10.94 20.91
N GLY A 370 -6.04 11.44 20.66
CA GLY A 370 -6.89 11.91 21.73
C GLY A 370 -7.37 10.74 22.60
N LYS A 371 -7.26 10.86 23.91
CA LYS A 371 -7.59 9.78 24.84
C LYS A 371 -9.10 9.51 24.93
N GLU A 372 -9.91 10.55 24.69
CA GLU A 372 -11.37 10.46 24.76
C GLU A 372 -11.99 9.76 23.55
N ASP A 373 -11.48 10.03 22.34
CA ASP A 373 -12.10 9.62 21.07
C ASP A 373 -11.23 8.68 20.23
N GLY A 374 -9.97 8.45 20.61
CA GLY A 374 -9.02 7.62 19.88
C GLY A 374 -8.60 8.19 18.53
N LYS A 375 -8.95 9.47 18.23
CA LYS A 375 -8.64 10.10 16.94
C LYS A 375 -7.24 10.67 16.91
N ILE A 376 -6.60 10.62 15.74
CA ILE A 376 -5.28 11.20 15.50
C ILE A 376 -5.32 12.72 15.73
N ARG A 377 -4.34 13.23 16.47
CA ARG A 377 -4.09 14.66 16.68
C ARG A 377 -2.97 15.18 15.80
N GLY A 378 -2.01 14.33 15.46
CA GLY A 378 -0.86 14.60 14.63
C GLY A 378 0.24 13.59 14.88
N ASP A 379 1.30 13.68 14.10
CA ASP A 379 2.50 12.85 14.26
C ASP A 379 3.70 13.75 14.57
N LEU A 380 4.57 13.28 15.46
CA LEU A 380 5.76 13.99 15.92
C LEU A 380 7.01 13.21 15.54
N ILE A 381 7.80 13.76 14.61
CA ILE A 381 9.14 13.24 14.29
C ILE A 381 10.14 13.85 15.29
N CYS A 382 10.92 13.00 15.95
CA CYS A 382 11.89 13.40 16.95
C CYS A 382 13.22 12.64 16.79
N LEU A 383 14.26 13.10 17.48
CA LEU A 383 15.53 12.36 17.54
C LEU A 383 15.38 11.15 18.46
N VAL A 384 16.04 10.06 18.11
CA VAL A 384 16.15 8.90 19.01
C VAL A 384 16.78 9.32 20.33
N GLY A 385 16.14 8.97 21.44
CA GLY A 385 16.56 9.35 22.79
C GLY A 385 15.76 10.52 23.39
N GLU A 386 14.91 11.18 22.62
CA GLU A 386 13.90 12.08 23.20
C GLU A 386 12.82 11.26 23.92
N HIS A 387 12.41 11.72 25.09
CA HIS A 387 11.39 11.06 25.91
C HIS A 387 10.22 12.01 26.16
N TYR A 388 9.03 11.46 26.06
CA TYR A 388 7.77 12.18 26.27
C TYR A 388 6.97 11.50 27.36
N ASP A 389 6.44 12.27 28.33
CA ASP A 389 5.51 11.79 29.33
C ASP A 389 4.10 12.29 28.97
N GLU A 390 3.17 11.35 28.85
CA GLU A 390 1.77 11.68 28.49
C GLU A 390 1.04 12.51 29.60
N SER A 391 1.63 12.61 30.78
CA SER A 391 1.14 13.46 31.88
C SER A 391 1.54 14.94 31.72
N ASP A 392 2.49 15.25 30.84
CA ASP A 392 2.96 16.62 30.59
C ASP A 392 2.18 17.27 29.43
N ASP A 393 2.18 18.61 29.40
CA ASP A 393 1.64 19.35 28.25
C ASP A 393 2.55 19.17 27.03
N LEU A 394 2.00 18.77 25.90
CA LEU A 394 2.73 18.59 24.63
C LEU A 394 2.34 19.68 23.64
N THR A 395 3.32 20.50 23.24
CA THR A 395 3.13 21.47 22.15
C THR A 395 3.72 20.95 20.85
N ILE A 396 2.86 20.81 19.84
CA ILE A 396 3.22 20.50 18.46
C ILE A 396 3.04 21.75 17.59
N PHE A 397 3.84 21.86 16.51
CA PHE A 397 3.81 23.03 15.64
C PHE A 397 4.25 22.67 14.21
N ASP A 398 3.63 23.29 13.22
CA ASP A 398 4.03 23.16 11.81
C ASP A 398 5.45 23.74 11.61
N PRO A 399 6.44 22.92 11.21
CA PRO A 399 7.81 23.40 11.05
C PRO A 399 8.01 24.40 9.90
N GLN A 400 7.04 24.56 9.01
CA GLN A 400 7.03 25.56 7.93
C GLN A 400 6.28 26.83 8.31
N ALA A 401 5.40 26.73 9.33
CA ALA A 401 4.54 27.83 9.76
C ALA A 401 4.44 27.83 11.30
N THR A 402 5.54 28.13 12.00
CA THR A 402 5.72 27.93 13.44
C THR A 402 4.70 28.67 14.35
N TRP A 403 3.92 29.60 13.78
CA TRP A 403 2.78 30.23 14.46
C TRP A 403 1.57 29.31 14.55
N LYS A 404 1.47 28.30 13.65
CA LYS A 404 0.46 27.23 13.72
C LYS A 404 0.97 26.20 14.74
N LYS A 405 0.44 26.30 15.93
CA LYS A 405 0.81 25.40 17.04
C LYS A 405 -0.45 25.01 17.82
N SER A 406 -0.41 23.81 18.39
CA SER A 406 -1.42 23.30 19.30
C SER A 406 -0.76 22.74 20.55
N THR A 407 -1.33 23.01 21.70
CA THR A 407 -0.88 22.42 22.97
C THR A 407 -1.95 21.46 23.47
N LEU A 408 -1.55 20.20 23.61
CA LEU A 408 -2.35 19.13 24.19
C LEU A 408 -2.06 19.08 25.68
N ALA A 409 -3.09 19.20 26.50
CA ALA A 409 -2.94 19.15 27.95
C ALA A 409 -2.53 17.73 28.41
N GLY A 410 -1.67 17.66 29.40
CA GLY A 410 -1.24 16.41 29.99
C GLY A 410 -2.39 15.51 30.41
N GLY A 411 -2.30 14.23 30.13
CA GLY A 411 -3.32 13.23 30.45
C GLY A 411 -4.53 13.19 29.46
N THR A 412 -4.59 14.09 28.45
CA THR A 412 -5.68 14.10 27.45
C THR A 412 -5.33 13.39 26.16
N TYR A 413 -4.09 12.94 26.00
CA TYR A 413 -3.60 12.25 24.82
C TYR A 413 -2.81 11.00 25.17
N THR A 414 -2.59 10.14 24.19
CA THR A 414 -1.67 8.99 24.24
C THR A 414 -0.72 9.05 23.04
N MET A 415 0.45 8.44 23.18
CA MET A 415 1.47 8.38 22.13
C MET A 415 1.83 6.94 21.80
N ARG A 416 2.03 6.66 20.50
CA ARG A 416 2.51 5.37 20.01
C ARG A 416 3.72 5.57 19.10
N GLU A 417 4.85 4.97 19.43
CA GLU A 417 5.99 4.90 18.51
C GLU A 417 5.61 4.05 17.30
N LEU A 418 5.81 4.58 16.09
CA LEU A 418 5.41 3.89 14.85
C LEU A 418 6.52 3.01 14.30
N LEU A 419 7.81 3.39 14.46
CA LEU A 419 8.93 2.60 13.99
C LEU A 419 9.21 1.43 14.95
N VAL A 420 8.94 0.22 14.49
CA VAL A 420 9.24 -1.00 15.23
C VAL A 420 10.50 -1.70 14.68
N PRO A 421 11.26 -2.46 15.50
CA PRO A 421 12.44 -3.17 15.03
C PRO A 421 12.02 -4.33 14.11
N ILE A 422 12.63 -4.40 12.93
CA ILE A 422 12.44 -5.46 11.93
C ILE A 422 13.67 -6.36 11.86
N PHE A 423 14.85 -5.78 11.69
CA PHE A 423 16.14 -6.45 11.79
C PHE A 423 17.00 -5.76 12.84
N ILE A 424 17.68 -6.55 13.66
CA ILE A 424 18.68 -6.09 14.62
C ILE A 424 19.95 -6.91 14.37
N LYS A 425 21.05 -6.21 14.07
CA LYS A 425 22.35 -6.82 13.71
C LYS A 425 22.20 -7.94 12.66
N GLY A 426 21.44 -7.66 11.59
CA GLY A 426 21.18 -8.58 10.50
C GLY A 426 20.21 -9.72 10.81
N GLN A 427 19.70 -9.83 12.04
CA GLN A 427 18.74 -10.86 12.44
C GLN A 427 17.32 -10.32 12.39
N CYS A 428 16.42 -11.01 11.67
CA CYS A 428 15.00 -10.66 11.65
C CYS A 428 14.38 -10.93 13.02
N VAL A 429 13.86 -9.90 13.65
CA VAL A 429 13.20 -9.95 14.97
C VAL A 429 11.69 -9.73 14.88
N TYR A 430 11.18 -9.41 13.69
CA TYR A 430 9.76 -9.15 13.42
C TYR A 430 9.09 -10.38 12.81
N LYS A 431 7.87 -10.65 13.26
CA LYS A 431 7.01 -11.68 12.69
C LYS A 431 5.87 -10.99 11.95
N SER A 432 5.84 -11.11 10.63
CA SER A 432 4.75 -10.58 9.80
C SER A 432 3.42 -11.23 10.19
N PRO A 433 2.35 -10.44 10.42
CA PRO A 433 1.00 -10.95 10.56
C PRO A 433 0.47 -11.50 9.22
N SER A 434 -0.65 -12.24 9.26
CA SER A 434 -1.34 -12.65 8.03
C SER A 434 -1.89 -11.41 7.28
N VAL A 435 -2.09 -11.53 5.96
CA VAL A 435 -2.68 -10.44 5.17
C VAL A 435 -4.06 -10.04 5.68
N MET A 436 -4.84 -10.99 6.17
CA MET A 436 -6.17 -10.72 6.73
C MET A 436 -6.11 -10.00 8.08
N ASP A 437 -5.08 -10.30 8.91
CA ASP A 437 -4.84 -9.55 10.15
C ASP A 437 -4.41 -8.11 9.83
N ILE A 438 -3.52 -7.93 8.84
CA ILE A 438 -3.09 -6.60 8.39
C ILE A 438 -4.28 -5.82 7.82
N ARG A 439 -5.17 -6.46 7.05
CA ARG A 439 -6.41 -5.83 6.55
C ARG A 439 -7.29 -5.34 7.69
N SER A 440 -7.47 -6.17 8.72
CA SER A 440 -8.25 -5.78 9.91
C SER A 440 -7.61 -4.60 10.63
N TYR A 441 -6.30 -4.67 10.85
CA TYR A 441 -5.53 -3.59 11.46
C TYR A 441 -5.62 -2.28 10.63
N CYS A 442 -5.51 -2.37 9.30
CA CYS A 442 -5.66 -1.23 8.41
C CYS A 442 -7.04 -0.56 8.54
N LYS A 443 -8.10 -1.37 8.66
CA LYS A 443 -9.44 -0.85 8.93
C LYS A 443 -9.51 -0.08 10.25
N ASP A 444 -8.88 -0.59 11.30
CA ASP A 444 -8.84 0.06 12.61
C ASP A 444 -8.02 1.36 12.55
N GLU A 445 -6.88 1.37 11.86
CA GLU A 445 -6.08 2.57 11.62
C GLU A 445 -6.88 3.66 10.85
N LEU A 446 -7.59 3.28 9.80
CA LEU A 446 -8.47 4.19 9.06
C LEU A 446 -9.59 4.78 9.95
N ASN A 447 -10.04 4.04 10.95
CA ASN A 447 -11.04 4.54 11.90
C ASN A 447 -10.47 5.55 12.91
N THR A 448 -9.16 5.65 13.07
CA THR A 448 -8.53 6.71 13.89
C THR A 448 -8.47 8.06 13.19
N LEU A 449 -8.63 8.09 11.85
CA LEU A 449 -8.75 9.34 11.10
C LEU A 449 -10.08 10.04 11.36
N TRP A 450 -10.04 11.37 11.28
CA TRP A 450 -11.25 12.19 11.18
C TRP A 450 -11.92 11.97 9.81
N ASP A 451 -13.23 12.07 9.74
CA ASP A 451 -13.98 11.91 8.48
C ASP A 451 -13.51 12.93 7.43
N GLU A 452 -13.13 14.13 7.87
CA GLU A 452 -12.59 15.19 7.03
C GLU A 452 -11.28 14.79 6.34
N SER A 453 -10.43 13.99 6.97
CA SER A 453 -9.17 13.51 6.40
C SER A 453 -9.36 12.32 5.47
N ARG A 454 -10.51 11.65 5.55
CA ARG A 454 -10.86 10.50 4.68
C ARG A 454 -11.58 10.90 3.39
N ARG A 455 -12.01 12.15 3.24
CA ARG A 455 -12.72 12.61 2.05
C ARG A 455 -11.93 12.33 0.79
N LEU A 456 -12.64 11.94 -0.27
CA LEU A 456 -12.05 11.71 -1.59
C LEU A 456 -11.61 13.00 -2.28
N VAL A 457 -12.29 14.10 -1.98
CA VAL A 457 -12.05 15.42 -2.56
C VAL A 457 -11.77 16.41 -1.44
N ASN A 458 -10.69 17.17 -1.57
CA ASN A 458 -10.27 18.20 -0.61
C ASN A 458 -10.23 17.68 0.86
N PRO A 459 -9.47 16.59 1.13
CA PRO A 459 -9.34 16.08 2.49
C PRO A 459 -8.62 17.08 3.39
N GLN A 460 -8.93 17.05 4.70
CA GLN A 460 -8.15 17.76 5.69
C GLN A 460 -6.81 17.07 5.90
N GLU A 461 -5.72 17.83 5.84
CA GLU A 461 -4.39 17.34 6.14
C GLU A 461 -4.23 17.04 7.63
N VAL A 462 -3.50 15.95 7.94
CA VAL A 462 -3.03 15.65 9.28
C VAL A 462 -1.62 16.21 9.43
N TYR A 463 -1.35 16.84 10.54
CA TYR A 463 -0.06 17.50 10.79
C TYR A 463 1.02 16.47 11.12
N VAL A 464 2.19 16.64 10.49
CA VAL A 464 3.43 15.92 10.80
C VAL A 464 4.45 16.95 11.23
N ASP A 465 4.66 17.02 12.53
CA ASP A 465 5.45 18.04 13.17
C ASP A 465 6.85 17.53 13.55
N LEU A 466 7.77 18.46 13.84
CA LEU A 466 9.10 18.13 14.33
C LEU A 466 9.20 18.49 15.81
N SER A 467 9.91 17.66 16.56
CA SER A 467 10.31 18.03 17.91
C SER A 467 11.18 19.31 17.89
N MET A 468 11.14 20.06 18.95
CA MET A 468 11.96 21.29 19.04
C MET A 468 13.48 21.02 18.91
N PRO A 469 14.06 19.94 19.49
CA PRO A 469 15.44 19.58 19.24
C PRO A 469 15.74 19.28 17.77
N LEU A 470 14.90 18.50 17.10
CA LEU A 470 15.06 18.19 15.68
C LEU A 470 14.90 19.43 14.80
N TYR A 471 13.93 20.28 15.09
CA TYR A 471 13.73 21.55 14.38
C TYR A 471 14.94 22.47 14.47
N LYS A 472 15.52 22.63 15.68
CA LYS A 472 16.74 23.43 15.90
C LYS A 472 17.93 22.85 15.14
N LEU A 473 18.17 21.53 15.26
CA LEU A 473 19.24 20.83 14.54
C LEU A 473 19.12 21.05 13.01
N LYS A 474 17.92 20.96 12.46
CA LYS A 474 17.68 21.19 11.04
C LYS A 474 18.05 22.62 10.62
N ASN A 475 17.63 23.63 11.38
CA ASN A 475 17.92 25.04 11.08
C ASN A 475 19.41 25.35 11.24
N GLU A 476 20.08 24.85 12.27
CA GLU A 476 21.53 25.00 12.45
C GLU A 476 22.32 24.45 11.25
N LEU A 477 21.92 23.29 10.71
CA LEU A 477 22.56 22.72 9.53
C LEU A 477 22.26 23.51 8.24
N LEU A 478 21.07 24.09 8.12
CA LEU A 478 20.74 24.99 7.00
C LEU A 478 21.62 26.25 7.06
N ASP A 479 21.71 26.90 8.21
CA ASP A 479 22.49 28.11 8.41
C ASP A 479 24.01 27.89 8.21
N ALA A 480 24.53 26.73 8.66
CA ALA A 480 25.94 26.38 8.49
C ALA A 480 26.32 26.17 7.01
N ASN A 481 25.39 25.69 6.18
CA ASN A 481 25.65 25.48 4.76
C ASN A 481 25.42 26.73 3.88
N HIS A 482 24.67 27.72 4.36
CA HIS A 482 24.56 29.03 3.69
C HIS A 482 25.83 29.88 3.85
N LYS A 483 26.71 29.55 4.77
CA LYS A 483 28.01 30.27 5.02
C LYS A 483 29.16 29.67 4.24
N LYS A 484 28.98 28.57 3.53
CA LYS A 484 29.95 27.95 2.62
C LYS A 484 29.66 28.33 1.18
#